data_32f4a4165521305ab2e69abc461864ee
#
_entry.id   32f4a4165521305ab2e69abc461864ee
#
_cell.length_a   1.000
_cell.length_b   1.000
_cell.length_c   1.000
_cell.angle_alpha   90.00
_cell.angle_beta   90.00
_cell.angle_gamma   90.00
#
_symmetry.space_group_name_H-M   'P 1'
#
loop_
_entity.id
_entity.type
_entity.pdbx_description
1 polymer ?
#
loop_
_entity_poly.entity_id
_entity_poly.type
_entity_poly.pdbx_seq_one_letter_code
_entity_poly.pdbx_strand_id
1 'polypeptide(L)'
;MVVKTKNPENGWSDPIKLQFEGIDPSLFFDDNGKAYVVHNDAPAKANERYSGHRVIKIWDYDVENDKVVPGTDRIIVNGGVNIEEKPIWIEAPHIYKKDGRYYLMCAEGGTGGWHSEVIFVSDHPKGPYLPANNNPILTQRYFPANRADKVDWAGHADLVEGPDGKYYGVFLGIRPNEKNRVNTGRETFILPVDWSGTFPVFENGLIPMKPTLKMPSGVENQTGKNGYLPSGNFVFKDDFSDKTLDLRWIGLRGPREDFVDMTDKGLRIIPFTSNINEVKPTSTLFYRQQHNQFTAAATMEYKPKNEKDFAGITCYQNERYHYVFGITKKGKDYYLILQRTEKGQASVLGEVKIETEKPVTLQVTANGDDY
;
A
#
# COMPACT_ATOMS: atom_id res chain seq x y z
N MET A 1 4.39 15.82 3.90
CA MET A 1 5.01 15.93 5.25
C MET A 1 6.35 15.21 5.24
N VAL A 2 7.32 15.70 6.04
CA VAL A 2 8.63 15.07 6.24
C VAL A 2 8.73 14.59 7.68
N VAL A 3 9.21 13.39 7.89
CA VAL A 3 9.65 12.85 9.19
C VAL A 3 11.08 12.35 9.04
N LYS A 4 11.88 12.43 10.08
CA LYS A 4 13.30 12.04 10.04
C LYS A 4 13.65 11.12 11.18
N THR A 5 14.57 10.20 10.93
CA THR A 5 15.16 9.35 11.95
C THR A 5 16.59 8.98 11.60
N LYS A 6 17.40 8.68 12.59
CA LYS A 6 18.72 8.05 12.43
C LYS A 6 18.63 6.53 12.50
N ASN A 7 17.59 6.02 13.14
CA ASN A 7 17.29 4.58 13.24
C ASN A 7 15.79 4.39 13.24
N PRO A 8 15.20 3.79 12.18
CA PRO A 8 13.77 3.55 12.06
C PRO A 8 13.15 2.75 13.21
N GLU A 9 13.93 1.90 13.87
CA GLU A 9 13.47 1.08 15.02
C GLU A 9 13.29 1.92 16.29
N ASN A 10 13.94 3.09 16.39
CA ASN A 10 13.94 3.93 17.59
C ASN A 10 12.96 5.11 17.53
N GLY A 11 12.08 5.10 16.54
CA GLY A 11 11.08 6.14 16.33
C GLY A 11 11.52 7.23 15.34
N TRP A 12 10.63 8.18 15.12
CA TRP A 12 10.71 9.24 14.12
C TRP A 12 10.47 10.60 14.74
N SER A 13 10.94 11.67 14.08
CA SER A 13 10.62 13.03 14.47
C SER A 13 9.12 13.32 14.31
N ASP A 14 8.67 14.40 14.93
CA ASP A 14 7.37 14.97 14.61
C ASP A 14 7.28 15.34 13.12
N PRO A 15 6.09 15.22 12.50
CA PRO A 15 5.90 15.50 11.08
C PRO A 15 5.98 16.99 10.79
N ILE A 16 6.79 17.36 9.81
CA ILE A 16 6.93 18.73 9.30
C ILE A 16 6.13 18.85 8.01
N LYS A 17 5.15 19.77 7.98
CA LYS A 17 4.36 20.03 6.77
C LYS A 17 5.16 20.86 5.79
N LEU A 18 5.35 20.37 4.56
CA LEU A 18 5.89 21.15 3.46
C LEU A 18 4.83 22.10 2.90
N GLN A 19 5.27 23.26 2.39
CA GLN A 19 4.41 24.41 2.03
C GLN A 19 3.99 24.35 0.56
N PHE A 20 3.50 23.19 0.10
CA PHE A 20 2.92 23.01 -1.23
C PHE A 20 1.75 22.01 -1.20
N GLU A 21 0.91 22.08 -2.21
CA GLU A 21 -0.15 21.11 -2.46
C GLU A 21 0.36 20.01 -3.41
N GLY A 22 -0.41 18.95 -3.60
CA GLY A 22 -0.07 17.83 -4.47
C GLY A 22 0.18 16.54 -3.70
N ILE A 23 0.63 15.52 -4.42
CA ILE A 23 0.84 14.17 -3.88
C ILE A 23 2.20 13.60 -4.32
N ASP A 24 2.53 12.42 -3.78
CA ASP A 24 3.72 11.63 -4.11
C ASP A 24 5.04 12.44 -4.06
N PRO A 25 5.35 13.13 -2.95
CA PRO A 25 6.61 13.84 -2.85
C PRO A 25 7.79 12.88 -2.69
N SER A 26 8.89 13.18 -3.40
CA SER A 26 10.16 12.51 -3.28
C SER A 26 11.28 13.53 -3.07
N LEU A 27 12.28 13.18 -2.25
CA LEU A 27 13.47 13.97 -2.01
C LEU A 27 14.62 13.47 -2.90
N PHE A 28 15.33 14.42 -3.50
CA PHE A 28 16.57 14.15 -4.22
C PHE A 28 17.71 15.00 -3.65
N PHE A 29 18.83 14.34 -3.30
CA PHE A 29 20.05 14.97 -2.81
C PHE A 29 21.12 14.87 -3.89
N ASP A 30 21.56 16.00 -4.42
CA ASP A 30 22.57 16.06 -5.47
C ASP A 30 24.00 16.08 -4.88
N ASP A 31 24.97 15.59 -5.64
CA ASP A 31 26.40 15.53 -5.24
C ASP A 31 27.01 16.90 -4.94
N ASN A 32 26.40 17.98 -5.44
CA ASN A 32 26.81 19.36 -5.18
C ASN A 32 26.31 19.92 -3.83
N GLY A 33 25.66 19.07 -3.00
CA GLY A 33 25.10 19.43 -1.69
C GLY A 33 23.76 20.12 -1.74
N LYS A 34 23.15 20.31 -2.92
CA LYS A 34 21.78 20.81 -3.05
C LYS A 34 20.77 19.68 -2.91
N ALA A 35 19.61 20.00 -2.38
CA ALA A 35 18.49 19.09 -2.27
C ALA A 35 17.24 19.65 -2.94
N TYR A 36 16.39 18.75 -3.42
CA TYR A 36 15.19 19.06 -4.15
C TYR A 36 14.03 18.18 -3.69
N VAL A 37 12.80 18.74 -3.78
CA VAL A 37 11.57 17.97 -3.65
C VAL A 37 10.87 17.96 -4.99
N VAL A 38 10.52 16.78 -5.49
CA VAL A 38 9.65 16.61 -6.65
C VAL A 38 8.31 16.05 -6.21
N HIS A 39 7.23 16.43 -6.87
CA HIS A 39 5.90 15.93 -6.56
C HIS A 39 4.95 16.08 -7.76
N ASN A 40 3.87 15.33 -7.75
CA ASN A 40 2.75 15.50 -8.66
C ASN A 40 1.86 16.67 -8.18
N ASP A 41 1.36 17.47 -9.12
CA ASP A 41 0.38 18.52 -8.84
C ASP A 41 -0.62 18.69 -10.00
N ALA A 42 -1.69 19.42 -9.76
CA ALA A 42 -2.56 19.91 -10.82
C ALA A 42 -1.89 21.09 -11.53
N PRO A 43 -2.04 21.25 -12.86
CA PRO A 43 -1.69 22.49 -13.50
C PRO A 43 -2.61 23.62 -13.02
N ALA A 44 -2.20 24.88 -13.17
CA ALA A 44 -3.13 26.00 -12.96
C ALA A 44 -4.38 25.78 -13.83
N LYS A 45 -5.57 26.08 -13.31
CA LYS A 45 -6.84 25.78 -13.97
C LYS A 45 -6.94 26.33 -15.39
N ALA A 46 -6.35 27.49 -15.65
CA ALA A 46 -6.29 28.09 -16.99
C ALA A 46 -5.41 27.29 -17.98
N ASN A 47 -4.53 26.43 -17.47
CA ASN A 47 -3.61 25.61 -18.26
C ASN A 47 -4.01 24.13 -18.29
N GLU A 48 -5.14 23.77 -17.67
CA GLU A 48 -5.68 22.40 -17.71
C GLU A 48 -6.17 22.10 -19.13
N ARG A 49 -5.62 21.06 -19.77
CA ARG A 49 -5.91 20.72 -21.16
C ARG A 49 -6.94 19.59 -21.32
N TYR A 50 -7.08 18.75 -20.28
CA TYR A 50 -7.99 17.60 -20.25
C TYR A 50 -8.25 17.13 -18.82
N SER A 51 -9.30 16.37 -18.62
CA SER A 51 -9.61 15.77 -17.32
C SER A 51 -8.54 14.73 -16.92
N GLY A 52 -7.96 14.89 -15.76
CA GLY A 52 -6.83 14.05 -15.28
C GLY A 52 -5.45 14.56 -15.70
N HIS A 53 -5.38 15.79 -16.27
CA HIS A 53 -4.11 16.46 -16.56
C HIS A 53 -3.37 16.75 -15.26
N ARG A 54 -2.14 16.22 -15.14
CA ARG A 54 -1.23 16.46 -14.03
C ARG A 54 0.12 16.93 -14.51
N VAL A 55 0.89 17.50 -13.61
CA VAL A 55 2.26 17.98 -13.86
C VAL A 55 3.19 17.47 -12.77
N ILE A 56 4.47 17.35 -13.09
CA ILE A 56 5.51 17.15 -12.08
C ILE A 56 6.19 18.49 -11.83
N LYS A 57 6.22 18.86 -10.56
CA LYS A 57 6.91 20.06 -10.07
C LYS A 57 8.16 19.68 -9.27
N ILE A 58 9.13 20.59 -9.27
CA ILE A 58 10.34 20.52 -8.46
C ILE A 58 10.51 21.82 -7.68
N TRP A 59 10.97 21.69 -6.43
CA TRP A 59 11.35 22.79 -5.55
C TRP A 59 12.79 22.62 -5.09
N ASP A 60 13.50 23.72 -4.81
CA ASP A 60 14.70 23.65 -3.99
C ASP A 60 14.28 23.36 -2.54
N TYR A 61 15.04 22.49 -1.88
CA TYR A 61 14.79 22.08 -0.49
C TYR A 61 15.92 22.56 0.42
N ASP A 62 15.57 23.30 1.45
CA ASP A 62 16.44 23.74 2.52
C ASP A 62 16.50 22.61 3.57
N VAL A 63 17.59 21.85 3.56
CA VAL A 63 17.79 20.69 4.45
C VAL A 63 17.98 21.09 5.90
N GLU A 64 18.51 22.28 6.17
CA GLU A 64 18.77 22.75 7.52
C GLU A 64 17.47 23.15 8.24
N ASN A 65 16.53 23.74 7.49
CA ASN A 65 15.27 24.23 8.02
C ASN A 65 14.05 23.37 7.65
N ASP A 66 14.24 22.24 6.97
CA ASP A 66 13.18 21.30 6.54
C ASP A 66 12.01 21.97 5.80
N LYS A 67 12.32 22.79 4.81
CA LYS A 67 11.32 23.54 4.05
C LYS A 67 11.68 23.64 2.58
N VAL A 68 10.68 23.85 1.74
CA VAL A 68 10.90 24.26 0.35
C VAL A 68 11.27 25.73 0.29
N VAL A 69 12.11 26.12 -0.66
CA VAL A 69 12.50 27.50 -0.86
C VAL A 69 11.43 28.21 -1.68
N PRO A 70 10.75 29.24 -1.15
CA PRO A 70 9.68 29.92 -1.88
C PRO A 70 10.12 30.50 -3.21
N GLY A 71 9.29 30.39 -4.25
CA GLY A 71 9.53 30.94 -5.58
C GLY A 71 10.54 30.15 -6.43
N THR A 72 10.96 28.95 -5.98
CA THR A 72 11.88 28.09 -6.74
C THR A 72 11.17 26.98 -7.51
N ASP A 73 9.84 26.87 -7.33
CA ASP A 73 9.05 25.83 -8.00
C ASP A 73 8.99 26.04 -9.51
N ARG A 74 9.02 24.91 -10.19
CA ARG A 74 8.80 24.88 -11.64
C ARG A 74 8.23 23.54 -12.10
N ILE A 75 7.46 23.59 -13.16
CA ILE A 75 7.00 22.39 -13.86
C ILE A 75 8.17 21.82 -14.66
N ILE A 76 8.50 20.55 -14.43
CA ILE A 76 9.54 19.82 -15.13
C ILE A 76 9.01 18.75 -16.10
N VAL A 77 7.76 18.26 -15.88
CA VAL A 77 7.00 17.46 -16.84
C VAL A 77 5.57 17.96 -16.86
N ASN A 78 5.01 18.11 -18.06
CA ASN A 78 3.66 18.60 -18.27
C ASN A 78 2.83 17.56 -19.02
N GLY A 79 1.92 16.88 -18.34
CA GLY A 79 0.99 15.92 -18.90
C GLY A 79 1.52 14.52 -19.19
N GLY A 80 2.82 14.23 -18.94
CA GLY A 80 3.42 12.92 -19.17
C GLY A 80 4.29 12.83 -20.43
N VAL A 81 4.48 11.61 -20.96
CA VAL A 81 5.39 11.35 -22.11
C VAL A 81 4.98 12.12 -23.34
N ASN A 82 3.68 12.14 -23.65
CA ASN A 82 3.13 12.89 -24.77
C ASN A 82 1.79 13.53 -24.38
N ILE A 83 1.81 14.82 -24.12
CA ILE A 83 0.61 15.56 -23.70
C ILE A 83 -0.53 15.54 -24.72
N GLU A 84 -0.24 15.36 -26.01
CA GLU A 84 -1.25 15.30 -27.08
C GLU A 84 -2.08 13.99 -27.00
N GLU A 85 -1.51 12.94 -26.42
CA GLU A 85 -2.23 11.69 -26.12
C GLU A 85 -3.08 11.77 -24.86
N LYS A 86 -3.01 12.89 -24.14
CA LYS A 86 -3.77 13.17 -22.93
C LYS A 86 -3.60 12.08 -21.85
N PRO A 87 -2.35 11.74 -21.49
CA PRO A 87 -2.11 10.69 -20.51
C PRO A 87 -2.71 11.07 -19.16
N ILE A 88 -3.34 10.10 -18.50
CA ILE A 88 -3.96 10.29 -17.20
C ILE A 88 -2.89 10.18 -16.14
N TRP A 89 -2.82 11.15 -15.24
CA TRP A 89 -2.07 11.11 -13.98
C TRP A 89 -0.60 10.71 -14.15
N ILE A 90 0.24 11.65 -14.62
CA ILE A 90 1.67 11.55 -14.36
C ILE A 90 1.91 11.79 -12.86
N GLU A 91 2.49 10.82 -12.16
CA GLU A 91 2.63 10.84 -10.69
C GLU A 91 3.88 10.08 -10.20
N ALA A 92 4.08 9.96 -8.88
CA ALA A 92 5.19 9.23 -8.27
C ALA A 92 6.58 9.60 -8.84
N PRO A 93 6.99 10.86 -8.87
CA PRO A 93 8.27 11.25 -9.44
C PRO A 93 9.44 10.86 -8.53
N HIS A 94 10.46 10.20 -9.09
CA HIS A 94 11.75 9.92 -8.45
C HIS A 94 12.89 10.36 -9.35
N ILE A 95 13.83 11.16 -8.80
CA ILE A 95 15.04 11.58 -9.54
C ILE A 95 16.22 10.71 -9.14
N TYR A 96 16.95 10.24 -10.15
CA TYR A 96 18.23 9.52 -10.01
C TYR A 96 19.31 10.25 -10.78
N LYS A 97 20.55 10.15 -10.31
CA LYS A 97 21.72 10.68 -11.03
C LYS A 97 22.66 9.54 -11.41
N LYS A 98 23.01 9.46 -12.68
CA LYS A 98 23.96 8.49 -13.21
C LYS A 98 24.76 9.12 -14.35
N ASP A 99 26.06 8.93 -14.32
CA ASP A 99 27.01 9.43 -15.35
C ASP A 99 26.82 10.92 -15.68
N GLY A 100 26.57 11.73 -14.61
CA GLY A 100 26.39 13.19 -14.72
C GLY A 100 25.04 13.65 -15.24
N ARG A 101 24.12 12.73 -15.57
CA ARG A 101 22.76 13.03 -16.05
C ARG A 101 21.72 12.72 -14.98
N TYR A 102 20.57 13.39 -15.10
CA TYR A 102 19.44 13.24 -14.21
C TYR A 102 18.32 12.48 -14.91
N TYR A 103 17.84 11.45 -14.27
CA TYR A 103 16.76 10.59 -14.74
C TYR A 103 15.55 10.78 -13.82
N LEU A 104 14.42 11.08 -14.40
CA LEU A 104 13.17 11.22 -13.68
C LEU A 104 12.25 10.07 -14.06
N MET A 105 12.00 9.15 -13.13
CA MET A 105 10.98 8.13 -13.26
C MET A 105 9.64 8.64 -12.76
N CYS A 106 8.55 8.23 -13.42
CA CYS A 106 7.19 8.57 -13.02
C CYS A 106 6.22 7.45 -13.41
N ALA A 107 5.17 7.29 -12.62
CA ALA A 107 4.01 6.51 -13.06
C ALA A 107 3.15 7.31 -14.03
N GLU A 108 2.54 6.62 -14.99
CA GLU A 108 1.60 7.20 -15.96
C GLU A 108 0.44 6.24 -16.24
N GLY A 109 -0.74 6.76 -16.50
CA GLY A 109 -1.94 5.99 -16.86
C GLY A 109 -2.92 5.78 -15.71
N GLY A 110 -2.59 6.27 -14.51
CA GLY A 110 -3.36 6.05 -13.28
C GLY A 110 -3.35 4.59 -12.83
N THR A 111 -3.66 4.34 -11.55
CA THR A 111 -3.65 2.98 -10.99
C THR A 111 -4.82 2.16 -11.54
N GLY A 112 -4.60 1.52 -12.67
CA GLY A 112 -5.60 0.73 -13.38
C GLY A 112 -5.00 0.00 -14.58
N GLY A 113 -5.84 -0.40 -15.52
CA GLY A 113 -5.42 -1.18 -16.70
C GLY A 113 -4.41 -0.47 -17.62
N TRP A 114 -4.29 0.85 -17.52
CA TRP A 114 -3.34 1.67 -18.31
C TRP A 114 -2.05 2.01 -17.55
N HIS A 115 -1.90 1.55 -16.32
CA HIS A 115 -0.77 1.88 -15.47
C HIS A 115 0.57 1.46 -16.08
N SER A 116 1.55 2.31 -15.95
CA SER A 116 2.90 2.09 -16.46
C SER A 116 3.92 2.93 -15.70
N GLU A 117 5.19 2.58 -15.84
CA GLU A 117 6.32 3.41 -15.44
C GLU A 117 6.98 3.99 -16.66
N VAL A 118 7.28 5.28 -16.61
CA VAL A 118 7.93 6.04 -17.68
C VAL A 118 9.16 6.78 -17.16
N ILE A 119 10.10 7.09 -18.04
CA ILE A 119 11.35 7.75 -17.68
C ILE A 119 11.67 8.92 -18.61
N PHE A 120 12.23 9.95 -18.01
CA PHE A 120 12.72 11.15 -18.69
C PHE A 120 14.18 11.39 -18.32
N VAL A 121 14.90 12.14 -19.14
CA VAL A 121 16.31 12.45 -18.92
C VAL A 121 16.58 13.93 -19.11
N SER A 122 17.51 14.47 -18.30
CA SER A 122 17.97 15.85 -18.36
C SER A 122 19.45 15.96 -18.00
N ASP A 123 20.10 17.03 -18.44
CA ASP A 123 21.46 17.40 -18.01
C ASP A 123 21.45 18.28 -16.73
N HIS A 124 20.25 18.67 -16.24
CA HIS A 124 20.09 19.47 -15.04
C HIS A 124 18.93 18.95 -14.16
N PRO A 125 19.06 19.03 -12.82
CA PRO A 125 18.03 18.51 -11.91
C PRO A 125 16.68 19.20 -12.08
N LYS A 126 16.65 20.44 -12.53
CA LYS A 126 15.41 21.21 -12.81
C LYS A 126 14.99 21.19 -14.28
N GLY A 127 15.51 20.28 -15.08
CA GLY A 127 15.14 20.11 -16.48
C GLY A 127 15.81 21.09 -17.46
N PRO A 128 15.38 21.09 -18.73
CA PRO A 128 14.21 20.36 -19.25
C PRO A 128 14.42 18.83 -19.26
N TYR A 129 13.34 18.10 -18.93
CA TYR A 129 13.32 16.65 -18.98
C TYR A 129 12.71 16.17 -20.30
N LEU A 130 13.41 15.34 -21.03
CA LEU A 130 12.97 14.76 -22.28
C LEU A 130 12.59 13.29 -22.07
N PRO A 131 11.44 12.83 -22.61
CA PRO A 131 11.03 11.44 -22.47
C PRO A 131 11.98 10.50 -23.22
N ALA A 132 12.25 9.33 -22.64
CA ALA A 132 13.02 8.30 -23.31
C ALA A 132 12.22 7.66 -24.47
N ASN A 133 12.91 7.25 -25.53
CA ASN A 133 12.28 6.63 -26.70
C ASN A 133 11.72 5.22 -26.42
N ASN A 134 12.16 4.58 -25.32
CA ASN A 134 11.71 3.24 -24.92
C ASN A 134 10.59 3.25 -23.87
N ASN A 135 9.93 4.36 -23.66
CA ASN A 135 8.75 4.44 -22.79
C ASN A 135 7.55 3.62 -23.32
N PRO A 136 6.77 2.98 -22.45
CA PRO A 136 7.03 2.79 -21.01
C PRO A 136 8.13 1.77 -20.74
N ILE A 137 8.85 1.91 -19.62
CA ILE A 137 9.90 0.98 -19.20
C ILE A 137 9.37 -0.19 -18.35
N LEU A 138 8.14 -0.07 -17.83
CA LEU A 138 7.42 -1.10 -17.09
C LEU A 138 5.92 -0.96 -17.35
N THR A 139 5.26 -2.02 -17.79
CA THR A 139 3.79 -2.09 -17.90
C THR A 139 3.27 -3.50 -18.16
N GLN A 140 2.00 -3.74 -17.86
CA GLN A 140 1.30 -4.98 -18.19
C GLN A 140 0.07 -4.75 -19.09
N ARG A 141 -0.16 -3.50 -19.52
CA ARG A 141 -1.38 -3.06 -20.24
C ARG A 141 -1.58 -3.68 -21.63
N TYR A 142 -0.52 -4.22 -22.23
CA TYR A 142 -0.59 -4.75 -23.60
C TYR A 142 -0.93 -6.26 -23.67
N PHE A 143 -1.10 -6.92 -22.52
CA PHE A 143 -1.30 -8.35 -22.46
C PHE A 143 -2.76 -8.75 -22.24
N PRO A 144 -3.19 -9.94 -22.72
CA PRO A 144 -4.57 -10.40 -22.59
C PRO A 144 -5.03 -10.41 -21.13
N ALA A 145 -6.22 -9.88 -20.90
CA ALA A 145 -6.82 -9.80 -19.56
C ALA A 145 -7.16 -11.16 -18.95
N ASN A 146 -7.29 -12.21 -19.77
CA ASN A 146 -7.63 -13.56 -19.34
C ASN A 146 -6.42 -14.51 -19.17
N ARG A 147 -5.19 -13.97 -19.16
CA ARG A 147 -3.99 -14.79 -18.90
C ARG A 147 -4.00 -15.34 -17.47
N ALA A 148 -3.54 -16.59 -17.32
CA ALA A 148 -3.44 -17.23 -16.01
C ALA A 148 -2.37 -16.58 -15.13
N ASP A 149 -2.55 -16.64 -13.82
CA ASP A 149 -1.58 -16.18 -12.79
C ASP A 149 -0.98 -14.80 -13.09
N LYS A 150 -1.82 -13.88 -13.55
CA LYS A 150 -1.35 -12.57 -13.98
C LYS A 150 -1.00 -11.65 -12.81
N VAL A 151 0.04 -10.88 -12.98
CA VAL A 151 0.25 -9.59 -12.33
C VAL A 151 -0.25 -8.52 -13.28
N ASP A 152 -0.98 -7.54 -12.81
CA ASP A 152 -1.54 -6.46 -13.64
C ASP A 152 -1.35 -5.10 -12.96
N TRP A 153 -1.66 -4.00 -13.64
CA TRP A 153 -1.54 -2.62 -13.16
C TRP A 153 -0.14 -2.26 -12.63
N ALA A 154 0.91 -2.80 -13.23
CA ALA A 154 2.29 -2.57 -12.82
C ALA A 154 2.75 -1.15 -13.13
N GLY A 155 3.32 -0.46 -12.16
CA GLY A 155 3.85 0.91 -12.23
C GLY A 155 4.08 1.49 -10.83
N HIS A 156 4.29 2.81 -10.76
CA HIS A 156 4.57 3.53 -9.52
C HIS A 156 5.84 2.97 -8.84
N ALA A 157 6.93 2.90 -9.63
CA ALA A 157 8.16 2.23 -9.24
C ALA A 157 9.16 3.20 -8.60
N ASP A 158 9.96 2.65 -7.69
CA ASP A 158 11.19 3.26 -7.17
C ASP A 158 12.36 2.31 -7.40
N LEU A 159 13.58 2.84 -7.62
CA LEU A 159 14.79 2.05 -7.79
C LEU A 159 15.59 2.03 -6.50
N VAL A 160 16.11 0.86 -6.17
CA VAL A 160 17.02 0.66 -5.06
C VAL A 160 18.26 -0.11 -5.53
N GLU A 161 19.43 0.30 -5.08
CA GLU A 161 20.65 -0.47 -5.24
C GLU A 161 20.74 -1.52 -4.13
N GLY A 162 20.85 -2.78 -4.54
CA GLY A 162 20.97 -3.91 -3.63
C GLY A 162 22.38 -4.04 -3.04
N PRO A 163 22.55 -4.88 -2.01
CA PRO A 163 23.86 -5.15 -1.41
C PRO A 163 24.89 -5.77 -2.40
N ASP A 164 24.39 -6.32 -3.50
CA ASP A 164 25.17 -6.90 -4.59
C ASP A 164 25.60 -5.86 -5.66
N GLY A 165 25.29 -4.58 -5.44
CA GLY A 165 25.59 -3.48 -6.37
C GLY A 165 24.70 -3.46 -7.62
N LYS A 166 23.62 -4.25 -7.64
CA LYS A 166 22.64 -4.25 -8.73
C LYS A 166 21.44 -3.41 -8.40
N TYR A 167 20.75 -2.92 -9.42
CA TYR A 167 19.50 -2.20 -9.24
C TYR A 167 18.31 -3.13 -9.22
N TYR A 168 17.36 -2.78 -8.39
CA TYR A 168 16.04 -3.42 -8.30
C TYR A 168 14.96 -2.36 -8.37
N GLY A 169 13.91 -2.63 -9.11
CA GLY A 169 12.72 -1.79 -9.14
C GLY A 169 11.65 -2.37 -8.23
N VAL A 170 11.22 -1.59 -7.25
CA VAL A 170 10.10 -1.92 -6.36
C VAL A 170 8.88 -1.15 -6.84
N PHE A 171 7.79 -1.84 -7.11
CA PHE A 171 6.61 -1.24 -7.74
C PHE A 171 5.31 -1.85 -7.22
N LEU A 172 4.21 -1.17 -7.45
CA LEU A 172 2.89 -1.71 -7.17
C LEU A 172 2.33 -2.50 -8.35
N GLY A 173 1.53 -3.49 -8.03
CA GLY A 173 0.73 -4.25 -8.97
C GLY A 173 -0.45 -4.90 -8.27
N ILE A 174 -1.21 -5.70 -8.99
CA ILE A 174 -2.31 -6.51 -8.47
C ILE A 174 -2.23 -7.94 -8.96
N ARG A 175 -2.78 -8.86 -8.18
CA ARG A 175 -3.04 -10.26 -8.58
C ARG A 175 -4.55 -10.51 -8.57
N PRO A 176 -5.28 -10.15 -9.63
CA PRO A 176 -6.71 -10.38 -9.67
C PRO A 176 -7.00 -11.88 -9.70
N ASN A 177 -8.12 -12.27 -9.09
CA ASN A 177 -8.61 -13.65 -9.16
C ASN A 177 -9.19 -13.98 -10.55
N GLU A 178 -9.66 -15.20 -10.73
CA GLU A 178 -10.23 -15.68 -12.00
C GLU A 178 -11.42 -14.84 -12.53
N LYS A 179 -12.14 -14.16 -11.62
CA LYS A 179 -13.24 -13.25 -11.95
C LYS A 179 -12.79 -11.80 -12.16
N ASN A 180 -11.47 -11.54 -12.25
CA ASN A 180 -10.86 -10.21 -12.34
C ASN A 180 -11.14 -9.30 -11.13
N ARG A 181 -11.37 -9.87 -9.95
CA ARG A 181 -11.54 -9.11 -8.70
C ARG A 181 -10.22 -9.04 -7.93
N VAL A 182 -9.99 -7.91 -7.28
CA VAL A 182 -8.73 -7.58 -6.60
C VAL A 182 -8.95 -7.67 -5.09
N ASN A 183 -9.06 -8.88 -4.56
CA ASN A 183 -9.37 -9.12 -3.15
C ASN A 183 -8.17 -8.82 -2.21
N THR A 184 -6.93 -8.95 -2.73
CA THR A 184 -5.71 -8.67 -1.97
C THR A 184 -5.28 -7.20 -2.03
N GLY A 185 -5.98 -6.38 -2.84
CA GLY A 185 -5.64 -4.98 -3.06
C GLY A 185 -4.39 -4.81 -3.93
N ARG A 186 -3.75 -3.64 -3.82
CA ARG A 186 -2.43 -3.39 -4.42
C ARG A 186 -1.36 -4.07 -3.58
N GLU A 187 -0.44 -4.74 -4.25
CA GLU A 187 0.66 -5.49 -3.65
C GLU A 187 1.99 -4.92 -4.12
N THR A 188 3.05 -5.17 -3.36
CA THR A 188 4.41 -4.75 -3.71
C THR A 188 5.13 -5.87 -4.45
N PHE A 189 5.72 -5.53 -5.59
CA PHE A 189 6.52 -6.40 -6.42
C PHE A 189 7.94 -5.87 -6.55
N ILE A 190 8.86 -6.75 -6.91
CA ILE A 190 10.25 -6.41 -7.17
C ILE A 190 10.72 -7.10 -8.45
N LEU A 191 11.46 -6.37 -9.29
CA LEU A 191 12.15 -6.91 -10.46
C LEU A 191 13.61 -6.44 -10.46
N PRO A 192 14.55 -7.26 -10.92
CA PRO A 192 15.89 -6.78 -11.24
C PRO A 192 15.83 -5.73 -12.35
N VAL A 193 16.74 -4.77 -12.29
CA VAL A 193 16.87 -3.70 -13.27
C VAL A 193 18.28 -3.67 -13.80
N ASP A 194 18.45 -3.88 -15.10
CA ASP A 194 19.71 -3.63 -15.80
C ASP A 194 19.82 -2.14 -16.16
N TRP A 195 20.77 -1.48 -15.56
CA TRP A 195 21.11 -0.09 -15.89
C TRP A 195 22.57 0.05 -16.35
N SER A 196 23.05 -0.92 -17.10
CA SER A 196 24.35 -0.85 -17.77
C SER A 196 24.35 0.10 -18.97
N GLY A 197 23.20 0.28 -19.60
CA GLY A 197 22.98 1.21 -20.72
C GLY A 197 22.57 2.62 -20.28
N THR A 198 22.12 3.42 -21.25
CA THR A 198 21.67 4.80 -21.01
C THR A 198 20.42 4.86 -20.14
N PHE A 199 19.49 3.94 -20.31
CA PHE A 199 18.23 3.89 -19.56
C PHE A 199 18.10 2.59 -18.78
N PRO A 200 17.43 2.60 -17.61
CA PRO A 200 17.14 1.38 -16.88
C PRO A 200 16.18 0.48 -17.66
N VAL A 201 16.40 -0.81 -17.58
CA VAL A 201 15.53 -1.84 -18.17
C VAL A 201 15.07 -2.78 -17.07
N PHE A 202 13.79 -2.77 -16.76
CA PHE A 202 13.19 -3.73 -15.86
C PHE A 202 13.20 -5.12 -16.52
N GLU A 203 13.89 -6.08 -15.92
CA GLU A 203 13.89 -7.45 -16.40
C GLU A 203 12.47 -8.03 -16.35
N ASN A 204 11.97 -8.50 -17.50
CA ASN A 204 10.60 -8.97 -17.65
C ASN A 204 9.50 -7.91 -17.43
N GLY A 205 9.81 -6.62 -17.36
CA GLY A 205 8.85 -5.54 -17.15
C GLY A 205 7.86 -5.31 -18.29
N LEU A 206 8.23 -5.75 -19.50
CA LEU A 206 7.47 -5.60 -20.75
C LEU A 206 7.05 -6.96 -21.35
N ILE A 207 7.00 -8.01 -20.56
CA ILE A 207 6.42 -9.32 -20.90
C ILE A 207 5.40 -9.71 -19.83
N PRO A 208 4.53 -10.73 -20.06
CA PRO A 208 3.58 -11.17 -19.04
C PRO A 208 4.26 -11.58 -17.74
N MET A 209 4.05 -10.79 -16.69
CA MET A 209 4.61 -11.06 -15.37
C MET A 209 3.94 -12.26 -14.71
N LYS A 210 4.75 -12.99 -13.93
CA LYS A 210 4.30 -14.04 -13.03
C LYS A 210 4.35 -13.55 -11.59
N PRO A 211 3.50 -14.09 -10.70
CA PRO A 211 3.48 -13.74 -9.29
C PRO A 211 4.77 -14.09 -8.53
N THR A 212 5.59 -14.96 -9.10
CA THR A 212 6.83 -15.43 -8.49
C THR A 212 8.01 -15.20 -9.41
N LEU A 213 9.11 -14.73 -8.86
CA LEU A 213 10.38 -14.52 -9.53
C LEU A 213 11.47 -15.30 -8.81
N LYS A 214 12.39 -15.90 -9.58
CA LYS A 214 13.62 -16.46 -9.01
C LYS A 214 14.57 -15.30 -8.72
N MET A 215 14.83 -15.06 -7.45
CA MET A 215 15.80 -14.05 -7.06
C MET A 215 17.22 -14.43 -7.46
N PRO A 216 18.10 -13.44 -7.76
CA PRO A 216 19.51 -13.70 -8.01
C PRO A 216 20.17 -14.45 -6.86
N SER A 217 21.22 -15.22 -7.18
CA SER A 217 22.02 -15.93 -6.15
C SER A 217 22.69 -14.92 -5.20
N GLY A 218 22.60 -15.18 -3.90
CA GLY A 218 23.15 -14.32 -2.85
C GLY A 218 22.11 -13.42 -2.16
N VAL A 219 20.88 -13.36 -2.67
CA VAL A 219 19.75 -12.77 -1.97
C VAL A 219 18.96 -13.91 -1.34
N GLU A 220 19.32 -14.29 -0.13
CA GLU A 220 18.60 -15.32 0.60
C GLU A 220 17.30 -14.76 1.17
N ASN A 221 16.23 -15.55 1.13
CA ASN A 221 15.01 -15.27 1.87
C ASN A 221 15.34 -15.26 3.37
N GLN A 222 15.52 -14.09 3.94
CA GLN A 222 15.61 -13.97 5.37
C GLN A 222 14.21 -14.17 5.97
N THR A 223 14.03 -15.28 6.66
CA THR A 223 12.88 -15.43 7.55
C THR A 223 12.99 -14.36 8.63
N GLY A 224 11.94 -13.56 8.82
CA GLY A 224 11.87 -12.62 9.93
C GLY A 224 12.10 -13.34 11.27
N LYS A 225 12.32 -12.59 12.36
CA LYS A 225 12.64 -13.10 13.72
C LYS A 225 11.73 -14.25 14.19
N ASN A 226 10.53 -14.38 13.64
CA ASN A 226 9.52 -15.40 13.98
C ASN A 226 9.29 -16.43 12.86
N GLY A 227 10.25 -16.65 11.95
CA GLY A 227 10.09 -17.60 10.84
C GLY A 227 9.08 -17.19 9.77
N TYR A 228 8.61 -15.94 9.81
CA TYR A 228 7.63 -15.44 8.85
C TYR A 228 8.24 -15.24 7.47
N LEU A 229 7.60 -15.82 6.46
CA LEU A 229 7.91 -15.59 5.06
C LEU A 229 7.05 -14.44 4.54
N PRO A 230 7.64 -13.39 3.95
CA PRO A 230 6.88 -12.25 3.43
C PRO A 230 6.10 -12.59 2.15
N SER A 231 6.36 -13.74 1.54
CA SER A 231 5.72 -14.21 0.31
C SER A 231 5.52 -15.73 0.31
N GLY A 232 4.70 -16.24 -0.61
CA GLY A 232 4.36 -17.65 -0.70
C GLY A 232 3.30 -18.08 0.32
N ASN A 233 3.14 -19.40 0.49
CA ASN A 233 2.19 -19.96 1.46
C ASN A 233 2.82 -20.02 2.85
N PHE A 234 2.06 -19.66 3.87
CA PHE A 234 2.52 -19.66 5.25
C PHE A 234 1.42 -20.01 6.24
N VAL A 235 1.82 -20.39 7.44
CA VAL A 235 0.98 -20.45 8.62
C VAL A 235 1.50 -19.41 9.60
N PHE A 236 0.63 -18.52 10.04
CA PHE A 236 0.90 -17.55 11.09
C PHE A 236 0.05 -17.86 12.30
N LYS A 237 0.67 -17.91 13.46
CA LYS A 237 -0.01 -18.07 14.75
C LYS A 237 0.55 -17.04 15.74
N ASP A 238 -0.35 -16.33 16.38
CA ASP A 238 -0.04 -15.44 17.50
C ASP A 238 -0.88 -15.88 18.70
N ASP A 239 -0.22 -16.25 19.76
CA ASP A 239 -0.87 -16.61 21.03
C ASP A 239 -0.94 -15.41 21.98
N PHE A 240 -0.42 -14.25 21.53
CA PHE A 240 -0.38 -13.01 22.29
C PHE A 240 0.32 -13.12 23.65
N SER A 241 1.34 -13.99 23.75
CA SER A 241 2.15 -14.15 24.96
C SER A 241 3.31 -13.14 25.06
N ASP A 242 3.67 -12.49 23.95
CA ASP A 242 4.69 -11.46 23.92
C ASP A 242 4.21 -10.17 24.62
N LYS A 243 5.15 -9.39 25.16
CA LYS A 243 4.83 -8.09 25.79
C LYS A 243 4.41 -7.01 24.80
N THR A 244 4.73 -7.20 23.53
CA THR A 244 4.44 -6.24 22.45
C THR A 244 3.73 -6.94 21.33
N LEU A 245 2.73 -6.26 20.75
CA LEU A 245 1.98 -6.78 19.62
C LEU A 245 2.82 -6.76 18.35
N ASP A 246 2.79 -7.85 17.57
CA ASP A 246 3.48 -7.94 16.28
C ASP A 246 3.07 -6.80 15.35
N LEU A 247 4.02 -6.31 14.54
CA LEU A 247 3.80 -5.19 13.60
C LEU A 247 2.79 -5.50 12.48
N ARG A 248 2.50 -6.77 12.22
CA ARG A 248 1.48 -7.19 11.25
C ARG A 248 0.04 -6.89 11.68
N TRP A 249 -0.18 -6.70 12.98
CA TRP A 249 -1.46 -6.24 13.49
C TRP A 249 -1.60 -4.74 13.33
N ILE A 250 -2.66 -4.30 12.69
CA ILE A 250 -2.91 -2.89 12.37
C ILE A 250 -4.26 -2.42 12.91
N GLY A 251 -4.31 -1.17 13.37
CA GLY A 251 -5.54 -0.50 13.77
C GLY A 251 -6.25 0.18 12.58
N LEU A 252 -7.52 0.48 12.73
CA LEU A 252 -8.31 1.22 11.74
C LEU A 252 -8.46 2.69 12.18
N ARG A 253 -7.86 3.61 11.40
CA ARG A 253 -7.97 5.07 11.57
C ARG A 253 -7.47 5.61 12.92
N GLY A 254 -6.62 4.85 13.59
CA GLY A 254 -6.00 5.23 14.85
C GLY A 254 -4.93 4.24 15.26
N PRO A 255 -4.07 4.63 16.21
CA PRO A 255 -3.06 3.72 16.73
C PRO A 255 -3.74 2.56 17.48
N ARG A 256 -3.22 1.35 17.29
CA ARG A 256 -3.73 0.15 17.97
C ARG A 256 -3.46 0.18 19.48
N GLU A 257 -2.47 0.92 19.88
CA GLU A 257 -2.07 1.13 21.26
C GLU A 257 -3.18 1.79 22.12
N ASP A 258 -4.12 2.50 21.49
CA ASP A 258 -5.23 3.15 22.18
C ASP A 258 -6.29 2.14 22.69
N PHE A 259 -6.35 0.93 22.12
CA PHE A 259 -7.37 -0.04 22.46
C PHE A 259 -6.86 -1.47 22.73
N VAL A 260 -5.57 -1.69 22.61
CA VAL A 260 -4.93 -2.99 22.84
C VAL A 260 -4.19 -2.97 24.19
N ASP A 261 -4.40 -4.01 24.99
CA ASP A 261 -3.69 -4.25 26.23
C ASP A 261 -3.16 -5.68 26.27
N MET A 262 -1.84 -5.84 26.39
CA MET A 262 -1.18 -7.14 26.48
C MET A 262 -1.16 -7.57 27.95
N THR A 263 -1.83 -8.69 28.25
CA THR A 263 -1.99 -9.22 29.60
C THR A 263 -1.37 -10.60 29.75
N ASP A 264 -1.19 -11.08 30.95
CA ASP A 264 -0.73 -12.46 31.22
C ASP A 264 -1.68 -13.55 30.69
N LYS A 265 -2.90 -13.16 30.27
CA LYS A 265 -3.92 -14.06 29.68
C LYS A 265 -4.03 -13.91 28.17
N GLY A 266 -3.16 -13.12 27.54
CA GLY A 266 -3.18 -12.79 26.13
C GLY A 266 -3.66 -11.36 25.84
N LEU A 267 -4.11 -11.14 24.62
CA LEU A 267 -4.58 -9.84 24.13
C LEU A 267 -5.95 -9.47 24.71
N ARG A 268 -6.04 -8.28 25.28
CA ARG A 268 -7.32 -7.65 25.64
C ARG A 268 -7.61 -6.48 24.70
N ILE A 269 -8.78 -6.48 24.08
CA ILE A 269 -9.29 -5.37 23.27
C ILE A 269 -10.27 -4.55 24.13
N ILE A 270 -10.00 -3.25 24.26
CA ILE A 270 -10.82 -2.28 24.98
C ILE A 270 -11.80 -1.65 23.98
N PRO A 271 -13.11 -1.87 24.10
CA PRO A 271 -14.07 -1.40 23.12
C PRO A 271 -14.24 0.13 23.15
N PHE A 272 -14.27 0.75 21.98
CA PHE A 272 -14.72 2.12 21.79
C PHE A 272 -16.25 2.16 21.60
N THR A 273 -16.83 3.35 21.67
CA THR A 273 -18.25 3.57 21.35
C THR A 273 -18.54 3.58 19.86
N SER A 274 -17.53 3.88 19.03
CA SER A 274 -17.60 3.83 17.57
C SER A 274 -17.54 2.39 17.05
N ASN A 275 -18.24 2.13 15.97
CA ASN A 275 -18.29 0.82 15.34
C ASN A 275 -17.70 0.83 13.92
N ILE A 276 -17.54 -0.35 13.34
CA ILE A 276 -16.88 -0.57 12.05
C ILE A 276 -17.60 0.07 10.85
N ASN A 277 -18.87 0.49 11.00
CA ASN A 277 -19.64 1.19 9.96
C ASN A 277 -19.36 2.69 9.93
N GLU A 278 -18.59 3.21 10.88
CA GLU A 278 -18.30 4.64 11.02
C GLU A 278 -16.92 4.98 10.49
N VAL A 279 -16.76 6.18 9.90
CA VAL A 279 -15.46 6.73 9.51
C VAL A 279 -14.78 7.37 10.74
N LYS A 280 -14.48 6.52 11.75
CA LYS A 280 -13.83 6.90 13.02
C LYS A 280 -12.84 5.81 13.44
N PRO A 281 -11.91 6.09 14.36
CA PRO A 281 -11.14 5.05 15.03
C PRO A 281 -12.06 4.01 15.68
N THR A 282 -11.74 2.74 15.54
CA THR A 282 -12.52 1.61 16.08
C THR A 282 -11.61 0.66 16.82
N SER A 283 -12.14 -0.06 17.81
CA SER A 283 -11.42 -1.13 18.52
C SER A 283 -11.35 -2.39 17.65
N THR A 284 -10.75 -2.26 16.47
CA THR A 284 -10.64 -3.36 15.51
C THR A 284 -9.19 -3.55 15.11
N LEU A 285 -8.68 -4.75 15.38
CA LEU A 285 -7.33 -5.17 15.06
C LEU A 285 -7.37 -6.02 13.78
N PHE A 286 -6.61 -5.62 12.78
CA PHE A 286 -6.60 -6.27 11.48
C PHE A 286 -5.28 -6.96 11.18
N TYR A 287 -5.38 -8.05 10.44
CA TYR A 287 -4.32 -8.68 9.69
C TYR A 287 -4.63 -8.57 8.20
N ARG A 288 -3.65 -8.15 7.39
CA ARG A 288 -3.86 -7.92 5.96
C ARG A 288 -4.05 -9.25 5.22
N GLN A 289 -5.09 -9.37 4.42
CA GLN A 289 -5.29 -10.50 3.53
C GLN A 289 -4.21 -10.50 2.44
N GLN A 290 -3.49 -11.63 2.29
CA GLN A 290 -2.40 -11.81 1.33
C GLN A 290 -2.68 -12.92 0.30
N HIS A 291 -3.78 -13.66 0.44
CA HIS A 291 -4.16 -14.79 -0.40
C HIS A 291 -5.64 -14.75 -0.75
N ASN A 292 -5.98 -15.27 -1.93
CA ASN A 292 -7.38 -15.51 -2.32
C ASN A 292 -7.96 -16.77 -1.65
N GLN A 293 -7.11 -17.64 -1.12
CA GLN A 293 -7.50 -18.82 -0.37
C GLN A 293 -6.78 -18.80 0.97
N PHE A 294 -7.53 -18.75 2.05
CA PHE A 294 -6.99 -18.81 3.41
C PHE A 294 -8.02 -19.30 4.42
N THR A 295 -7.53 -19.72 5.57
CA THR A 295 -8.34 -19.92 6.78
C THR A 295 -7.74 -19.07 7.89
N ALA A 296 -8.58 -18.30 8.56
CA ALA A 296 -8.21 -17.52 9.73
C ALA A 296 -9.17 -17.84 10.89
N ALA A 297 -8.65 -17.98 12.09
CA ALA A 297 -9.43 -18.26 13.28
C ALA A 297 -8.92 -17.44 14.47
N ALA A 298 -9.84 -17.06 15.36
CA ALA A 298 -9.54 -16.41 16.62
C ALA A 298 -10.38 -17.02 17.73
N THR A 299 -9.73 -17.33 18.86
CA THR A 299 -10.42 -17.76 20.08
C THR A 299 -10.57 -16.57 21.02
N MET A 300 -11.77 -16.32 21.49
CA MET A 300 -12.07 -15.19 22.35
C MET A 300 -12.96 -15.57 23.54
N GLU A 301 -12.78 -14.85 24.64
CA GLU A 301 -13.70 -14.82 25.78
C GLU A 301 -14.44 -13.48 25.76
N TYR A 302 -15.75 -13.51 25.62
CA TYR A 302 -16.55 -12.30 25.59
C TYR A 302 -17.96 -12.51 26.13
N LYS A 303 -18.38 -11.60 26.99
CA LYS A 303 -19.73 -11.60 27.58
C LYS A 303 -20.36 -10.23 27.38
N PRO A 304 -21.22 -10.04 26.35
CA PRO A 304 -21.92 -8.79 26.14
C PRO A 304 -22.83 -8.44 27.31
N LYS A 305 -22.83 -7.18 27.72
CA LYS A 305 -23.69 -6.67 28.80
C LYS A 305 -25.01 -6.14 28.26
N ASN A 306 -24.98 -5.55 27.06
CA ASN A 306 -26.11 -4.91 26.41
C ASN A 306 -26.34 -5.47 25.00
N GLU A 307 -27.50 -5.20 24.41
CA GLU A 307 -27.84 -5.63 23.04
C GLU A 307 -27.03 -4.93 21.94
N LYS A 308 -26.39 -3.80 22.27
CA LYS A 308 -25.50 -3.08 21.35
C LYS A 308 -24.05 -3.58 21.40
N ASP A 309 -23.73 -4.37 22.42
CA ASP A 309 -22.38 -4.92 22.56
C ASP A 309 -22.18 -6.04 21.56
N PHE A 310 -21.04 -5.98 20.85
CA PHE A 310 -20.65 -6.97 19.86
C PHE A 310 -19.14 -7.17 19.88
N ALA A 311 -18.69 -8.41 19.82
CA ALA A 311 -17.29 -8.76 19.56
C ALA A 311 -17.19 -10.02 18.69
N GLY A 312 -16.19 -10.04 17.80
CA GLY A 312 -16.00 -11.16 16.88
C GLY A 312 -14.91 -10.92 15.87
N ILE A 313 -15.00 -11.59 14.74
CA ILE A 313 -14.10 -11.44 13.59
C ILE A 313 -14.80 -10.71 12.45
N THR A 314 -14.02 -10.11 11.55
CA THR A 314 -14.53 -9.38 10.41
C THR A 314 -13.70 -9.63 9.15
N CYS A 315 -14.37 -9.71 7.99
CA CYS A 315 -13.78 -9.54 6.69
C CYS A 315 -14.17 -8.15 6.20
N TYR A 316 -13.22 -7.23 6.12
CA TYR A 316 -13.46 -5.81 5.96
C TYR A 316 -12.82 -5.25 4.70
N GLN A 317 -13.62 -4.68 3.82
CA GLN A 317 -13.15 -3.88 2.70
C GLN A 317 -13.18 -2.38 3.03
N ASN A 318 -14.33 -1.92 3.52
CA ASN A 318 -14.55 -0.57 4.04
C ASN A 318 -15.82 -0.54 4.90
N GLU A 319 -16.18 0.64 5.46
CA GLU A 319 -17.36 0.82 6.31
C GLU A 319 -18.68 0.48 5.62
N ARG A 320 -18.72 0.46 4.29
CA ARG A 320 -19.93 0.15 3.50
C ARG A 320 -19.99 -1.28 3.00
N TYR A 321 -18.88 -2.02 3.07
CA TYR A 321 -18.76 -3.39 2.57
C TYR A 321 -17.88 -4.22 3.51
N HIS A 322 -18.52 -5.04 4.32
CA HIS A 322 -17.82 -5.98 5.22
C HIS A 322 -18.78 -7.04 5.75
N TYR A 323 -18.18 -8.09 6.30
CA TYR A 323 -18.86 -9.07 7.12
C TYR A 323 -18.39 -8.94 8.55
N VAL A 324 -19.30 -9.16 9.52
CA VAL A 324 -18.98 -9.36 10.93
C VAL A 324 -19.61 -10.66 11.41
N PHE A 325 -18.83 -11.44 12.15
CA PHE A 325 -19.27 -12.67 12.75
C PHE A 325 -18.84 -12.69 14.23
N GLY A 326 -19.79 -12.71 15.13
CA GLY A 326 -19.47 -12.57 16.54
C GLY A 326 -20.63 -12.72 17.48
N ILE A 327 -20.34 -12.45 18.75
CA ILE A 327 -21.25 -12.61 19.90
C ILE A 327 -21.95 -11.29 20.20
N THR A 328 -23.25 -11.36 20.38
CA THR A 328 -24.09 -10.27 20.90
C THR A 328 -25.11 -10.81 21.91
N LYS A 329 -25.93 -9.91 22.48
CA LYS A 329 -27.00 -10.23 23.44
C LYS A 329 -28.33 -9.80 22.90
N LYS A 330 -29.38 -10.61 23.12
CA LYS A 330 -30.80 -10.27 22.88
C LYS A 330 -31.61 -10.65 24.12
N GLY A 331 -32.12 -9.66 24.79
CA GLY A 331 -32.80 -9.87 26.08
C GLY A 331 -31.85 -10.48 27.11
N LYS A 332 -32.16 -11.71 27.56
CA LYS A 332 -31.31 -12.46 28.52
C LYS A 332 -30.35 -13.43 27.86
N ASP A 333 -30.49 -13.67 26.56
CA ASP A 333 -29.80 -14.72 25.83
C ASP A 333 -28.64 -14.16 24.98
N TYR A 334 -27.67 -15.04 24.69
CA TYR A 334 -26.51 -14.74 23.87
C TYR A 334 -26.61 -15.44 22.52
N TYR A 335 -26.14 -14.74 21.48
CA TYR A 335 -26.23 -15.20 20.11
C TYR A 335 -24.91 -15.00 19.38
N LEU A 336 -24.54 -15.98 18.56
CA LEU A 336 -23.64 -15.78 17.44
C LEU A 336 -24.45 -15.22 16.27
N ILE A 337 -23.98 -14.12 15.69
CA ILE A 337 -24.63 -13.46 14.57
C ILE A 337 -23.61 -13.28 13.44
N LEU A 338 -24.00 -13.68 12.22
CA LEU A 338 -23.34 -13.33 10.99
C LEU A 338 -24.12 -12.20 10.31
N GLN A 339 -23.47 -11.06 10.12
CA GLN A 339 -24.03 -9.92 9.39
C GLN A 339 -23.19 -9.59 8.17
N ARG A 340 -23.84 -9.15 7.10
CA ARG A 340 -23.23 -8.53 5.93
C ARG A 340 -23.66 -7.08 5.84
N THR A 341 -22.70 -6.19 5.68
CA THR A 341 -22.95 -4.79 5.27
C THR A 341 -22.64 -4.67 3.79
N GLU A 342 -23.62 -4.25 3.00
CA GLU A 342 -23.51 -3.98 1.58
C GLU A 342 -24.10 -2.61 1.26
N LYS A 343 -23.33 -1.75 0.57
CA LYS A 343 -23.71 -0.34 0.29
C LYS A 343 -24.07 0.45 1.56
N GLY A 344 -23.52 0.07 2.70
CA GLY A 344 -23.80 0.68 4.00
C GLY A 344 -25.07 0.17 4.69
N GLN A 345 -25.74 -0.85 4.13
CA GLN A 345 -26.95 -1.48 4.72
C GLN A 345 -26.56 -2.83 5.33
N ALA A 346 -26.78 -2.98 6.62
CA ALA A 346 -26.51 -4.22 7.35
C ALA A 346 -27.71 -5.19 7.25
N SER A 347 -27.43 -6.46 7.04
CA SER A 347 -28.40 -7.55 7.04
C SER A 347 -27.85 -8.74 7.82
N VAL A 348 -28.69 -9.36 8.65
CA VAL A 348 -28.38 -10.60 9.35
C VAL A 348 -28.55 -11.76 8.38
N LEU A 349 -27.49 -12.53 8.16
CA LEU A 349 -27.49 -13.72 7.30
C LEU A 349 -27.78 -15.00 8.09
N GLY A 350 -27.47 -15.01 9.38
CA GLY A 350 -27.72 -16.14 10.25
C GLY A 350 -27.48 -15.80 11.71
N GLU A 351 -28.18 -16.50 12.57
CA GLU A 351 -27.98 -16.39 14.02
C GLU A 351 -28.24 -17.72 14.71
N VAL A 352 -27.53 -17.94 15.80
CA VAL A 352 -27.73 -19.12 16.65
C VAL A 352 -27.52 -18.75 18.13
N LYS A 353 -28.42 -19.25 18.98
CA LYS A 353 -28.31 -19.08 20.42
C LYS A 353 -27.14 -19.90 20.97
N ILE A 354 -26.36 -19.31 21.86
CA ILE A 354 -25.17 -19.94 22.46
C ILE A 354 -25.13 -19.73 23.98
N GLU A 355 -24.28 -20.53 24.63
CA GLU A 355 -23.86 -20.34 26.02
C GLU A 355 -22.49 -19.63 26.03
N THR A 356 -22.30 -18.60 26.89
CA THR A 356 -21.09 -17.75 26.86
C THR A 356 -20.09 -18.08 27.96
N GLU A 357 -20.28 -19.18 28.70
CA GLU A 357 -19.39 -19.53 29.82
C GLU A 357 -18.05 -20.13 29.39
N LYS A 358 -17.88 -20.40 28.10
CA LYS A 358 -16.66 -20.97 27.52
C LYS A 358 -16.10 -20.07 26.43
N PRO A 359 -14.77 -20.10 26.22
CA PRO A 359 -14.16 -19.45 25.06
C PRO A 359 -14.78 -19.95 23.74
N VAL A 360 -14.99 -19.03 22.82
CA VAL A 360 -15.56 -19.33 21.49
C VAL A 360 -14.48 -19.12 20.44
N THR A 361 -14.27 -20.13 19.59
CA THR A 361 -13.42 -20.00 18.40
C THR A 361 -14.28 -19.67 17.21
N LEU A 362 -14.00 -18.53 16.60
CA LEU A 362 -14.60 -18.09 15.34
C LEU A 362 -13.61 -18.31 14.20
N GLN A 363 -14.11 -18.81 13.08
CA GLN A 363 -13.28 -19.11 11.91
C GLN A 363 -13.92 -18.54 10.64
N VAL A 364 -13.08 -18.05 9.75
CA VAL A 364 -13.43 -17.70 8.38
C VAL A 364 -12.53 -18.48 7.43
N THR A 365 -13.12 -18.98 6.35
CA THR A 365 -12.39 -19.61 5.24
C THR A 365 -12.74 -18.84 3.97
N ALA A 366 -11.73 -18.41 3.24
CA ALA A 366 -11.88 -17.75 1.95
C ALA A 366 -11.50 -18.69 0.80
N ASN A 367 -12.26 -18.64 -0.27
CA ASN A 367 -11.97 -19.31 -1.53
C ASN A 367 -12.35 -18.38 -2.70
N GLY A 368 -11.39 -17.60 -3.17
CA GLY A 368 -11.62 -16.55 -4.16
C GLY A 368 -12.52 -15.45 -3.62
N ASP A 369 -13.76 -15.39 -4.09
CA ASP A 369 -14.75 -14.38 -3.69
C ASP A 369 -15.65 -14.81 -2.53
N ASP A 370 -15.59 -16.07 -2.15
CA ASP A 370 -16.47 -16.66 -1.14
C ASP A 370 -15.76 -16.66 0.23
N TYR A 371 -16.50 -16.24 1.26
CA TYR A 371 -16.05 -16.22 2.64
C TYR A 371 -17.03 -16.98 3.52
#